data_6d892e5c24e58c5947badc9c3878e3e0
#
_entry.id   6d892e5c24e58c5947badc9c3878e3e0
#
_cell.length_a   1.000
_cell.length_b   1.000
_cell.length_c   1.000
_cell.angle_alpha   90.00
_cell.angle_beta   90.00
_cell.angle_gamma   90.00
#
_symmetry.space_group_name_H-M   'P 1'
#
loop_
_entity.id
_entity.type
_entity.pdbx_description
1 polymer ?
#
loop_
_entity_poly.entity_id
_entity_poly.type
_entity_poly.pdbx_seq_one_letter_code
_entity_poly.pdbx_strand_id
1 'polypeptide(L)'
;MEVPAEERNYAIRHDRIAAMTRDDLKAIAITQPDGPSFTVAGNKVHWLNWQFHVEFNAREGLVLNDLAFNDRGRVRPLLQRASVAEMVVPYGDPSFGHFRKNAFDVGEYGIGRLANSLTIGCDCRGHIHYFDGVVNNTAGAPVVIENAICMHEEDDGMLWKHTDLMTMAVETRRSRRLVISSVATVGNYEYGFFWNLYLDGTIELEVKLTGLMNTAGYNDVSKDNYGTHVAPGVVAQNHLHLFCARLDTAIDGVGNNLVEVNVIQDERGEGNPWGNAFHADQAVLRSEKAARRNRNAETERYWKITNPNRQNRMGGPTAYKLVAPSMVRPFHHGDTQLAKRAAFTKHQIWATPYTADERYPAGAYVNQSTGEDGVGAWTEADRNIENADLVLWHTFGIMHLPRLEDFPIQPVVKCGFALMADGFFDENPTLDMPPSTDGGSA
;
A
#
# COMPACT_ATOMS: atom_id res chain seq x y z
N MET A 1 0.71 12.72 -38.99
CA MET A 1 1.55 12.29 -37.85
C MET A 1 2.61 11.36 -38.42
N GLU A 2 3.87 11.71 -38.29
CA GLU A 2 4.95 10.80 -38.67
C GLU A 2 5.13 9.76 -37.53
N VAL A 3 5.09 8.50 -37.90
CA VAL A 3 5.45 7.40 -36.97
C VAL A 3 6.98 7.45 -36.79
N PRO A 4 7.50 7.36 -35.55
CA PRO A 4 8.94 7.32 -35.32
C PRO A 4 9.63 6.28 -36.20
N ALA A 5 10.69 6.69 -36.91
CA ALA A 5 11.44 5.79 -37.81
C ALA A 5 12.22 4.70 -37.05
N GLU A 6 12.57 4.96 -35.80
CA GLU A 6 13.25 4.00 -34.93
C GLU A 6 12.28 3.27 -34.01
N GLU A 7 12.30 1.97 -34.04
CA GLU A 7 11.58 1.14 -33.10
C GLU A 7 12.21 1.24 -31.70
N ARG A 8 11.39 1.52 -30.70
CA ARG A 8 11.78 1.48 -29.29
C ARG A 8 11.19 0.23 -28.65
N ASN A 9 12.07 -0.66 -28.21
CA ASN A 9 11.68 -1.95 -27.63
C ASN A 9 12.48 -2.22 -26.36
N TYR A 10 11.96 -3.14 -25.52
CA TYR A 10 12.55 -3.57 -24.24
C TYR A 10 12.77 -5.09 -24.18
N ALA A 11 12.20 -5.86 -25.12
CA ALA A 11 12.25 -7.31 -25.08
C ALA A 11 13.62 -7.83 -25.53
N ILE A 12 14.16 -8.81 -24.80
CA ILE A 12 15.46 -9.44 -25.06
C ILE A 12 15.57 -10.06 -26.48
N ARG A 13 14.45 -10.43 -27.10
CA ARG A 13 14.40 -10.95 -28.46
C ARG A 13 14.78 -9.94 -29.55
N HIS A 14 14.85 -8.66 -29.21
CA HIS A 14 15.29 -7.61 -30.13
C HIS A 14 16.81 -7.51 -30.10
N ASP A 15 17.46 -7.54 -31.28
CA ASP A 15 18.92 -7.55 -31.44
C ASP A 15 19.61 -6.41 -30.69
N ARG A 16 19.02 -5.21 -30.74
CA ARG A 16 19.54 -4.04 -30.01
C ARG A 16 19.57 -4.29 -28.49
N ILE A 17 18.50 -4.86 -27.91
CA ILE A 17 18.40 -5.12 -26.47
C ILE A 17 19.33 -6.27 -26.09
N ALA A 18 19.36 -7.34 -26.91
CA ALA A 18 20.28 -8.46 -26.71
C ALA A 18 21.75 -7.99 -26.71
N ALA A 19 22.13 -7.09 -27.62
CA ALA A 19 23.47 -6.52 -27.68
C ALA A 19 23.83 -5.62 -26.48
N MET A 20 22.85 -5.04 -25.81
CA MET A 20 23.03 -4.18 -24.62
C MET A 20 22.98 -4.97 -23.30
N THR A 21 22.60 -6.25 -23.34
CA THR A 21 22.44 -7.08 -22.14
C THR A 21 23.79 -7.30 -21.45
N ARG A 22 23.82 -7.00 -20.14
CA ARG A 22 25.02 -7.15 -19.31
C ARG A 22 25.33 -8.61 -19.02
N ASP A 23 26.61 -8.97 -18.99
CA ASP A 23 27.13 -10.28 -18.65
C ASP A 23 27.98 -10.27 -17.34
N ASP A 24 28.19 -9.10 -16.74
CA ASP A 24 29.00 -8.88 -15.55
C ASP A 24 28.23 -9.03 -14.23
N LEU A 25 26.89 -9.18 -14.27
CA LEU A 25 26.04 -9.29 -13.08
C LEU A 25 26.19 -10.67 -12.41
N LYS A 26 26.64 -10.66 -11.15
CA LYS A 26 26.79 -11.90 -10.37
C LYS A 26 25.45 -12.29 -9.74
N ALA A 27 25.20 -13.59 -9.68
CA ALA A 27 23.98 -14.13 -9.08
C ALA A 27 23.94 -13.93 -7.56
N ILE A 28 22.73 -13.63 -7.04
CA ILE A 28 22.43 -13.68 -5.61
C ILE A 28 21.55 -14.91 -5.38
N ALA A 29 21.99 -15.80 -4.49
CA ALA A 29 21.22 -16.95 -4.06
C ALA A 29 20.55 -16.64 -2.70
N ILE A 30 19.29 -17.06 -2.55
CA ILE A 30 18.52 -17.01 -1.29
C ILE A 30 18.19 -18.46 -0.94
N THR A 31 18.70 -18.95 0.18
CA THR A 31 18.52 -20.34 0.62
C THR A 31 18.01 -20.38 2.06
N GLN A 32 17.09 -21.29 2.34
CA GLN A 32 16.58 -21.63 3.67
C GLN A 32 16.72 -23.14 3.85
N PRO A 33 17.90 -23.63 4.30
CA PRO A 33 18.20 -25.06 4.34
C PRO A 33 17.22 -25.86 5.21
N ASP A 34 16.74 -25.25 6.29
CA ASP A 34 15.78 -25.87 7.23
C ASP A 34 14.31 -25.61 6.85
N GLY A 35 14.07 -25.01 5.67
CA GLY A 35 12.75 -24.60 5.22
C GLY A 35 12.30 -23.22 5.73
N PRO A 36 11.10 -22.77 5.34
CA PRO A 36 10.56 -21.47 5.74
C PRO A 36 10.05 -21.52 7.20
N SER A 37 9.99 -20.35 7.84
CA SER A 37 9.43 -20.19 9.19
C SER A 37 7.90 -20.07 9.20
N PHE A 38 7.24 -20.18 8.05
CA PHE A 38 5.79 -20.19 7.96
C PHE A 38 5.23 -21.59 7.73
N THR A 39 3.97 -21.77 8.14
CA THR A 39 3.16 -22.96 7.80
C THR A 39 1.85 -22.52 7.18
N VAL A 40 1.33 -23.34 6.26
CA VAL A 40 0.09 -23.06 5.54
C VAL A 40 -0.87 -24.26 5.64
N ALA A 41 -2.12 -23.99 6.00
CA ALA A 41 -3.21 -24.99 6.02
C ALA A 41 -4.42 -24.41 5.25
N GLY A 42 -4.56 -24.83 3.99
CA GLY A 42 -5.49 -24.15 3.06
C GLY A 42 -5.06 -22.71 2.84
N ASN A 43 -5.90 -21.76 3.24
CA ASN A 43 -5.60 -20.32 3.14
C ASN A 43 -5.14 -19.71 4.47
N LYS A 44 -5.08 -20.51 5.54
CA LYS A 44 -4.61 -20.05 6.84
C LYS A 44 -3.09 -20.14 6.92
N VAL A 45 -2.47 -19.04 7.29
CA VAL A 45 -1.02 -18.89 7.43
C VAL A 45 -0.67 -18.63 8.89
N HIS A 46 0.40 -19.29 9.34
CA HIS A 46 1.11 -18.94 10.58
C HIS A 46 2.57 -18.65 10.20
N TRP A 47 3.07 -17.51 10.65
CA TRP A 47 4.48 -17.13 10.50
C TRP A 47 4.97 -16.50 11.80
N LEU A 48 5.85 -17.19 12.51
CA LEU A 48 6.37 -16.74 13.81
C LEU A 48 5.21 -16.32 14.74
N ASN A 49 5.12 -15.03 15.06
CA ASN A 49 4.03 -14.49 15.90
C ASN A 49 2.77 -14.10 15.10
N TRP A 50 2.80 -14.18 13.78
CA TRP A 50 1.68 -13.78 12.93
C TRP A 50 0.75 -14.96 12.60
N GLN A 51 -0.54 -14.65 12.51
CA GLN A 51 -1.56 -15.53 11.91
C GLN A 51 -2.56 -14.72 11.12
N PHE A 52 -2.99 -15.24 9.96
CA PHE A 52 -3.95 -14.60 9.07
C PHE A 52 -4.50 -15.61 8.05
N HIS A 53 -5.51 -15.17 7.26
CA HIS A 53 -6.00 -15.89 6.10
C HIS A 53 -5.72 -15.09 4.83
N VAL A 54 -5.29 -15.78 3.78
CA VAL A 54 -5.14 -15.23 2.43
C VAL A 54 -6.44 -15.47 1.65
N GLU A 55 -7.01 -14.41 1.10
CA GLU A 55 -8.16 -14.45 0.20
C GLU A 55 -7.77 -13.90 -1.16
N PHE A 56 -8.41 -14.40 -2.21
CA PHE A 56 -8.33 -13.85 -3.55
C PHE A 56 -9.73 -13.67 -4.11
N ASN A 57 -10.03 -12.50 -4.69
CA ASN A 57 -11.27 -12.27 -5.42
C ASN A 57 -11.04 -11.48 -6.71
N ALA A 58 -11.98 -11.58 -7.64
CA ALA A 58 -11.85 -11.00 -8.99
C ALA A 58 -11.75 -9.47 -8.99
N ARG A 59 -12.27 -8.77 -7.98
CA ARG A 59 -12.29 -7.31 -7.92
C ARG A 59 -11.02 -6.73 -7.27
N GLU A 60 -10.70 -7.17 -6.06
CA GLU A 60 -9.63 -6.61 -5.23
C GLU A 60 -8.30 -7.37 -5.35
N GLY A 61 -8.32 -8.57 -5.95
CA GLY A 61 -7.15 -9.46 -5.98
C GLY A 61 -6.84 -10.03 -4.60
N LEU A 62 -5.63 -9.77 -4.12
CA LEU A 62 -5.13 -10.21 -2.81
C LEU A 62 -5.81 -9.46 -1.66
N VAL A 63 -6.32 -10.21 -0.71
CA VAL A 63 -6.93 -9.70 0.54
C VAL A 63 -6.36 -10.49 1.72
N LEU A 64 -6.10 -9.81 2.83
CA LEU A 64 -5.74 -10.45 4.10
C LEU A 64 -6.93 -10.36 5.06
N ASN A 65 -7.26 -11.48 5.72
CA ASN A 65 -8.32 -11.54 6.71
C ASN A 65 -7.79 -12.08 8.05
N ASP A 66 -8.45 -11.71 9.14
CA ASP A 66 -8.20 -12.17 10.50
C ASP A 66 -6.73 -12.02 10.92
N LEU A 67 -6.11 -10.89 10.56
CA LEU A 67 -4.71 -10.62 10.86
C LEU A 67 -4.54 -10.37 12.35
N ALA A 68 -3.73 -11.21 12.99
CA ALA A 68 -3.48 -11.17 14.42
C ALA A 68 -2.01 -11.48 14.76
N PHE A 69 -1.59 -11.00 15.93
CA PHE A 69 -0.24 -11.19 16.46
C PHE A 69 -0.30 -11.96 17.79
N ASN A 70 0.50 -13.01 17.92
CA ASN A 70 0.64 -13.77 19.15
C ASN A 70 1.68 -13.08 20.05
N ASP A 71 1.20 -12.31 21.00
CA ASP A 71 2.03 -11.63 21.98
C ASP A 71 2.17 -12.55 23.23
N ARG A 72 3.26 -13.30 23.29
CA ARG A 72 3.62 -14.18 24.41
C ARG A 72 2.51 -15.18 24.80
N GLY A 73 1.93 -15.80 23.80
CA GLY A 73 0.87 -16.80 23.98
C GLY A 73 -0.54 -16.23 23.97
N ARG A 74 -0.72 -14.91 23.91
CA ARG A 74 -2.01 -14.25 23.72
C ARG A 74 -2.15 -13.80 22.27
N VAL A 75 -3.09 -14.39 21.55
CA VAL A 75 -3.44 -13.95 20.19
C VAL A 75 -4.24 -12.65 20.28
N ARG A 76 -3.69 -11.59 19.68
CA ARG A 76 -4.25 -10.24 19.70
C ARG A 76 -4.64 -9.84 18.27
N PRO A 77 -5.93 -9.62 17.99
CA PRO A 77 -6.37 -9.21 16.67
C PRO A 77 -5.90 -7.79 16.32
N LEU A 78 -5.70 -7.55 15.04
CA LEU A 78 -5.27 -6.26 14.50
C LEU A 78 -6.21 -5.76 13.40
N LEU A 79 -6.44 -6.57 12.36
CA LEU A 79 -7.32 -6.26 11.25
C LEU A 79 -8.22 -7.46 10.95
N GLN A 80 -9.53 -7.23 10.85
CA GLN A 80 -10.44 -8.26 10.36
C GLN A 80 -10.30 -8.45 8.85
N ARG A 81 -10.06 -7.36 8.12
CA ARG A 81 -9.84 -7.40 6.69
C ARG A 81 -8.97 -6.24 6.21
N ALA A 82 -8.04 -6.50 5.30
CA ALA A 82 -7.19 -5.50 4.67
C ALA A 82 -7.11 -5.74 3.16
N SER A 83 -7.40 -4.72 2.36
CA SER A 83 -7.39 -4.79 0.90
C SER A 83 -7.11 -3.44 0.26
N VAL A 84 -6.72 -3.44 -1.04
CA VAL A 84 -6.83 -2.26 -1.91
C VAL A 84 -8.22 -2.29 -2.52
N ALA A 85 -9.13 -1.50 -1.96
CA ALA A 85 -10.55 -1.56 -2.29
C ALA A 85 -10.93 -0.74 -3.53
N GLU A 86 -10.10 0.24 -3.91
CA GLU A 86 -10.23 0.97 -5.16
C GLU A 86 -8.92 1.62 -5.57
N MET A 87 -8.78 1.89 -6.86
CA MET A 87 -7.76 2.79 -7.38
C MET A 87 -8.31 3.57 -8.58
N VAL A 88 -7.85 4.80 -8.75
CA VAL A 88 -8.20 5.63 -9.89
C VAL A 88 -6.96 6.27 -10.49
N VAL A 89 -6.90 6.30 -11.82
CA VAL A 89 -5.79 6.86 -12.60
C VAL A 89 -6.31 7.99 -13.49
N PRO A 90 -6.38 9.23 -12.97
CA PRO A 90 -6.75 10.39 -13.78
C PRO A 90 -5.56 10.92 -14.58
N TYR A 91 -5.83 11.31 -15.83
CA TYR A 91 -4.87 11.93 -16.74
C TYR A 91 -5.08 13.43 -16.85
N GLY A 92 -3.99 14.17 -16.96
CA GLY A 92 -3.99 15.65 -16.93
C GLY A 92 -4.08 16.34 -18.28
N ASP A 93 -4.31 15.65 -19.39
CA ASP A 93 -4.35 16.21 -20.73
C ASP A 93 -5.78 16.71 -21.10
N PRO A 94 -5.99 18.02 -21.31
CA PRO A 94 -7.30 18.60 -21.62
C PRO A 94 -7.71 18.47 -23.09
N SER A 95 -6.88 17.89 -23.96
CA SER A 95 -7.19 17.75 -25.37
C SER A 95 -8.43 16.86 -25.62
N PHE A 96 -9.09 17.05 -26.76
CA PHE A 96 -10.35 16.38 -27.07
C PHE A 96 -10.27 14.85 -27.00
N GLY A 97 -9.12 14.26 -27.36
CA GLY A 97 -8.92 12.81 -27.29
C GLY A 97 -8.66 12.27 -25.88
N HIS A 98 -8.38 13.15 -24.90
CA HIS A 98 -7.83 12.74 -23.61
C HIS A 98 -8.53 13.30 -22.36
N PHE A 99 -9.33 14.37 -22.47
CA PHE A 99 -9.91 15.07 -21.32
C PHE A 99 -10.80 14.21 -20.41
N ARG A 100 -11.30 13.06 -20.87
CA ARG A 100 -12.10 12.10 -20.10
C ARG A 100 -11.32 10.88 -19.64
N LYS A 101 -10.00 10.86 -19.92
CA LYS A 101 -9.19 9.68 -19.65
C LYS A 101 -8.97 9.52 -18.15
N ASN A 102 -9.57 8.49 -17.59
CA ASN A 102 -9.39 8.00 -16.24
C ASN A 102 -9.80 6.52 -16.21
N ALA A 103 -9.25 5.78 -15.25
CA ALA A 103 -9.58 4.38 -15.05
C ALA A 103 -9.78 4.11 -13.55
N PHE A 104 -10.81 3.31 -13.22
CA PHE A 104 -11.02 2.75 -11.88
C PHE A 104 -10.67 1.27 -11.95
N ASP A 105 -9.39 0.96 -11.72
CA ASP A 105 -8.85 -0.35 -12.09
C ASP A 105 -9.35 -1.49 -11.21
N VAL A 106 -9.82 -1.19 -10.00
CA VAL A 106 -10.49 -2.17 -9.12
C VAL A 106 -11.97 -2.27 -9.48
N GLY A 107 -12.68 -1.15 -9.51
CA GLY A 107 -14.14 -1.15 -9.66
C GLY A 107 -14.64 -1.38 -11.09
N GLU A 108 -13.91 -0.93 -12.11
CA GLU A 108 -14.29 -1.09 -13.53
C GLU A 108 -13.72 -2.37 -14.15
N TYR A 109 -12.45 -2.69 -13.86
CA TYR A 109 -11.75 -3.83 -14.48
C TYR A 109 -11.62 -5.03 -13.55
N GLY A 110 -11.34 -4.78 -12.26
CA GLY A 110 -11.02 -5.80 -11.27
C GLY A 110 -9.57 -6.23 -11.35
N ILE A 111 -8.72 -5.76 -10.42
CA ILE A 111 -7.30 -6.10 -10.41
C ILE A 111 -7.06 -7.60 -10.18
N GLY A 112 -7.95 -8.30 -9.47
CA GLY A 112 -7.87 -9.74 -9.34
C GLY A 112 -8.15 -10.49 -10.66
N ARG A 113 -9.09 -9.99 -11.47
CA ARG A 113 -9.32 -10.56 -12.81
C ARG A 113 -8.11 -10.39 -13.73
N LEU A 114 -7.31 -9.35 -13.51
CA LEU A 114 -6.13 -9.00 -14.28
C LEU A 114 -4.82 -9.49 -13.64
N ALA A 115 -4.92 -10.32 -12.58
CA ALA A 115 -3.75 -10.84 -11.89
C ALA A 115 -2.91 -11.75 -12.81
N ASN A 116 -1.61 -11.66 -12.61
CA ASN A 116 -0.63 -12.48 -13.35
C ASN A 116 -0.41 -13.81 -12.64
N SER A 117 -0.07 -14.84 -13.41
CA SER A 117 0.53 -16.07 -12.91
C SER A 117 2.00 -15.82 -12.63
N LEU A 118 2.40 -15.89 -11.35
CA LEU A 118 3.74 -15.53 -10.91
C LEU A 118 4.75 -16.69 -11.11
N THR A 119 6.00 -16.33 -11.39
CA THR A 119 7.06 -17.30 -11.70
C THR A 119 8.26 -17.11 -10.79
N ILE A 120 8.72 -18.22 -10.19
CA ILE A 120 9.93 -18.23 -9.36
C ILE A 120 11.17 -17.81 -10.19
N GLY A 121 11.99 -16.98 -9.57
CA GLY A 121 13.21 -16.45 -10.19
C GLY A 121 12.99 -15.15 -10.97
N CYS A 122 11.77 -14.89 -11.44
CA CYS A 122 11.36 -13.65 -12.08
C CYS A 122 10.67 -12.69 -11.09
N ASP A 123 9.53 -13.12 -10.54
CA ASP A 123 8.69 -12.28 -9.68
C ASP A 123 9.07 -12.39 -8.20
N CYS A 124 9.63 -13.51 -7.79
CA CYS A 124 10.00 -13.79 -6.40
C CYS A 124 11.17 -14.79 -6.33
N ARG A 125 11.88 -14.81 -5.19
CA ARG A 125 13.04 -15.68 -4.94
C ARG A 125 12.98 -16.28 -3.54
N GLY A 126 13.70 -17.38 -3.34
CA GLY A 126 13.78 -18.08 -2.06
C GLY A 126 12.81 -19.27 -2.00
N HIS A 127 12.37 -19.61 -0.79
CA HIS A 127 11.38 -20.65 -0.55
C HIS A 127 9.97 -20.05 -0.65
N ILE A 128 9.23 -20.42 -1.68
CA ILE A 128 7.98 -19.75 -2.04
C ILE A 128 6.80 -20.69 -1.85
N HIS A 129 5.72 -20.13 -1.30
CA HIS A 129 4.39 -20.71 -1.33
C HIS A 129 3.48 -19.88 -2.25
N TYR A 130 2.76 -20.53 -3.15
CA TYR A 130 1.82 -19.90 -4.05
C TYR A 130 0.38 -20.22 -3.66
N PHE A 131 -0.51 -19.25 -3.89
CA PHE A 131 -1.96 -19.47 -3.84
C PHE A 131 -2.54 -19.17 -5.24
N ASP A 132 -3.44 -20.04 -5.67
CA ASP A 132 -4.16 -19.85 -6.92
C ASP A 132 -5.33 -18.88 -6.73
N GLY A 133 -5.65 -18.13 -7.78
CA GLY A 133 -6.83 -17.31 -7.85
C GLY A 133 -7.91 -17.97 -8.71
N VAL A 134 -9.18 -17.78 -8.34
CA VAL A 134 -10.30 -18.23 -9.16
C VAL A 134 -11.15 -17.03 -9.56
N VAL A 135 -11.31 -16.84 -10.86
CA VAL A 135 -12.17 -15.84 -11.46
C VAL A 135 -13.18 -16.50 -12.40
N ASN A 136 -14.13 -15.76 -12.94
CA ASN A 136 -15.04 -16.29 -13.95
C ASN A 136 -14.78 -15.65 -15.32
N ASN A 137 -14.97 -16.42 -16.39
CA ASN A 137 -14.97 -15.90 -17.74
C ASN A 137 -16.32 -15.25 -18.11
N THR A 138 -16.46 -14.77 -19.33
CA THR A 138 -17.69 -14.11 -19.83
C THR A 138 -18.90 -15.04 -19.87
N ALA A 139 -18.70 -16.35 -19.89
CA ALA A 139 -19.77 -17.36 -19.84
C ALA A 139 -20.12 -17.78 -18.40
N GLY A 140 -19.46 -17.19 -17.37
CA GLY A 140 -19.65 -17.53 -15.97
C GLY A 140 -18.89 -18.78 -15.50
N ALA A 141 -18.12 -19.44 -16.36
CA ALA A 141 -17.34 -20.60 -15.98
C ALA A 141 -16.09 -20.19 -15.19
N PRO A 142 -15.69 -20.97 -14.17
CA PRO A 142 -14.49 -20.68 -13.39
C PRO A 142 -13.23 -20.80 -14.25
N VAL A 143 -12.30 -19.88 -14.00
CA VAL A 143 -10.96 -19.85 -14.58
C VAL A 143 -9.96 -19.75 -13.45
N VAL A 144 -9.02 -20.67 -13.39
CA VAL A 144 -7.94 -20.65 -12.40
C VAL A 144 -6.79 -19.80 -12.94
N ILE A 145 -6.33 -18.87 -12.12
CA ILE A 145 -5.06 -18.16 -12.31
C ILE A 145 -4.06 -18.86 -11.37
N GLU A 146 -3.24 -19.73 -11.92
CA GLU A 146 -2.22 -20.44 -11.16
C GLU A 146 -1.21 -19.44 -10.59
N ASN A 147 -0.77 -19.64 -9.33
CA ASN A 147 0.22 -18.78 -8.68
C ASN A 147 -0.17 -17.29 -8.68
N ALA A 148 -1.44 -16.95 -8.47
CA ALA A 148 -1.91 -15.57 -8.46
C ALA A 148 -1.33 -14.76 -7.29
N ILE A 149 -0.96 -15.43 -6.20
CA ILE A 149 -0.35 -14.84 -5.01
C ILE A 149 0.94 -15.61 -4.69
N CYS A 150 1.99 -14.86 -4.40
CA CYS A 150 3.29 -15.36 -3.96
C CYS A 150 3.50 -14.99 -2.49
N MET A 151 3.96 -15.94 -1.67
CA MET A 151 4.35 -15.70 -0.29
C MET A 151 5.73 -16.27 0.00
N HIS A 152 6.63 -15.47 0.57
CA HIS A 152 7.98 -15.87 0.93
C HIS A 152 8.57 -14.97 2.02
N GLU A 153 9.67 -15.42 2.61
CA GLU A 153 10.44 -14.63 3.59
C GLU A 153 11.57 -13.88 2.89
N GLU A 154 11.86 -12.69 3.38
CA GLU A 154 13.02 -11.89 2.95
C GLU A 154 13.85 -11.47 4.17
N ASP A 155 15.19 -11.45 4.00
CA ASP A 155 16.07 -10.71 4.91
C ASP A 155 15.84 -9.21 4.70
N ASP A 156 15.55 -8.50 5.80
CA ASP A 156 15.25 -7.08 5.80
C ASP A 156 16.35 -6.25 6.52
N GLY A 157 17.54 -6.79 6.57
CA GLY A 157 18.69 -6.10 7.12
C GLY A 157 18.71 -6.07 8.65
N MET A 158 18.96 -4.92 9.22
CA MET A 158 19.11 -4.72 10.66
C MET A 158 17.76 -4.44 11.32
N LEU A 159 17.41 -5.26 12.34
CA LEU A 159 16.23 -5.03 13.18
C LEU A 159 16.52 -3.97 14.24
N TRP A 160 17.58 -4.19 15.01
CA TRP A 160 18.12 -3.22 15.95
C TRP A 160 19.59 -3.53 16.29
N LYS A 161 20.29 -2.50 16.76
CA LYS A 161 21.70 -2.59 17.15
C LYS A 161 21.99 -1.60 18.26
N HIS A 162 22.82 -2.02 19.21
CA HIS A 162 23.40 -1.14 20.23
C HIS A 162 24.84 -1.51 20.52
N THR A 163 25.70 -0.51 20.72
CA THR A 163 27.04 -0.64 21.25
C THR A 163 27.08 0.09 22.59
N ASP A 164 27.29 -0.65 23.66
CA ASP A 164 27.41 -0.08 24.98
C ASP A 164 28.75 0.66 25.11
N LEU A 165 28.69 1.95 25.38
CA LEU A 165 29.87 2.81 25.41
C LEU A 165 30.83 2.51 26.62
N MET A 166 30.30 1.90 27.67
CA MET A 166 31.11 1.62 28.89
C MET A 166 31.81 0.26 28.79
N THR A 167 31.11 -0.73 28.22
CA THR A 167 31.64 -2.10 28.12
C THR A 167 32.14 -2.44 26.73
N MET A 168 31.84 -1.61 25.74
CA MET A 168 32.08 -1.85 24.31
C MET A 168 31.39 -3.12 23.78
N ALA A 169 30.46 -3.67 24.54
CA ALA A 169 29.65 -4.81 24.10
C ALA A 169 28.72 -4.39 22.98
N VAL A 170 28.58 -5.25 21.96
CA VAL A 170 27.73 -5.02 20.78
C VAL A 170 26.64 -6.07 20.74
N GLU A 171 25.40 -5.60 20.71
CA GLU A 171 24.22 -6.43 20.45
C GLU A 171 23.60 -6.05 19.10
N THR A 172 23.28 -7.05 18.27
CA THR A 172 22.66 -6.86 16.96
C THR A 172 21.66 -7.96 16.70
N ARG A 173 20.52 -7.59 16.10
CA ARG A 173 19.53 -8.54 15.58
C ARG A 173 19.21 -8.22 14.12
N ARG A 174 19.05 -9.28 13.32
CA ARG A 174 18.63 -9.19 11.90
C ARG A 174 17.11 -9.09 11.83
N SER A 175 16.65 -8.25 10.89
CA SER A 175 15.25 -8.18 10.53
C SER A 175 14.92 -9.23 9.47
N ARG A 176 13.68 -9.69 9.53
CA ARG A 176 13.06 -10.55 8.50
C ARG A 176 11.64 -10.08 8.30
N ARG A 177 11.14 -10.17 7.07
CA ARG A 177 9.74 -9.90 6.76
C ARG A 177 9.12 -11.06 6.00
N LEU A 178 7.82 -11.26 6.19
CA LEU A 178 7.00 -12.10 5.34
C LEU A 178 6.36 -11.23 4.28
N VAL A 179 6.59 -11.58 3.02
CA VAL A 179 6.02 -10.88 1.86
C VAL A 179 4.88 -11.70 1.29
N ILE A 180 3.70 -11.10 1.18
CA ILE A 180 2.54 -11.67 0.49
C ILE A 180 2.20 -10.73 -0.66
N SER A 181 2.32 -11.20 -1.90
CA SER A 181 2.23 -10.31 -3.05
C SER A 181 1.42 -10.87 -4.21
N SER A 182 0.83 -9.95 -4.98
CA SER A 182 0.21 -10.23 -6.27
C SER A 182 0.56 -9.13 -7.25
N VAL A 183 0.55 -9.44 -8.55
CA VAL A 183 0.82 -8.48 -9.63
C VAL A 183 -0.35 -8.52 -10.60
N ALA A 184 -0.77 -7.34 -11.07
CA ALA A 184 -1.84 -7.20 -12.06
C ALA A 184 -1.37 -6.33 -13.22
N THR A 185 -1.70 -6.75 -14.45
CA THR A 185 -1.47 -5.97 -15.67
C THR A 185 -2.76 -5.25 -16.06
N VAL A 186 -2.76 -3.92 -15.92
CA VAL A 186 -3.90 -3.09 -16.32
C VAL A 186 -3.55 -2.28 -17.56
N GLY A 187 -4.10 -2.68 -18.69
CA GLY A 187 -3.67 -2.18 -19.99
C GLY A 187 -2.24 -2.58 -20.27
N ASN A 188 -1.31 -1.65 -20.14
CA ASN A 188 0.14 -1.88 -20.27
C ASN A 188 0.92 -1.55 -18.98
N TYR A 189 0.22 -1.15 -17.92
CA TYR A 189 0.81 -0.89 -16.61
C TYR A 189 0.84 -2.15 -15.76
N GLU A 190 1.92 -2.30 -15.00
CA GLU A 190 2.08 -3.37 -14.00
C GLU A 190 1.95 -2.77 -12.60
N TYR A 191 1.06 -3.33 -11.80
CA TYR A 191 0.89 -3.00 -10.39
C TYR A 191 1.17 -4.21 -9.53
N GLY A 192 2.25 -4.15 -8.75
CA GLY A 192 2.55 -5.15 -7.74
C GLY A 192 2.10 -4.68 -6.36
N PHE A 193 1.28 -5.46 -5.69
CA PHE A 193 0.78 -5.20 -4.33
C PHE A 193 1.48 -6.14 -3.37
N PHE A 194 2.24 -5.59 -2.41
CA PHE A 194 3.08 -6.33 -1.47
C PHE A 194 2.66 -6.00 -0.05
N TRP A 195 1.99 -6.93 0.62
CA TRP A 195 1.79 -6.86 2.06
C TRP A 195 3.01 -7.46 2.75
N ASN A 196 3.69 -6.66 3.54
CA ASN A 196 4.88 -7.02 4.28
C ASN A 196 4.56 -7.06 5.78
N LEU A 197 4.80 -8.19 6.42
CA LEU A 197 4.64 -8.35 7.87
C LEU A 197 6.02 -8.45 8.50
N TYR A 198 6.25 -7.67 9.55
CA TYR A 198 7.56 -7.55 10.21
C TYR A 198 7.57 -8.17 11.59
N LEU A 199 8.76 -8.46 12.10
CA LEU A 199 8.97 -9.08 13.42
C LEU A 199 8.51 -8.19 14.58
N ASP A 200 8.56 -6.87 14.40
CA ASP A 200 8.16 -5.87 15.40
C ASP A 200 6.65 -5.59 15.46
N GLY A 201 5.87 -6.34 14.69
CA GLY A 201 4.43 -6.14 14.58
C GLY A 201 4.01 -5.13 13.52
N THR A 202 4.93 -4.55 12.75
CA THR A 202 4.61 -3.64 11.64
C THR A 202 3.92 -4.38 10.49
N ILE A 203 2.90 -3.75 9.92
CA ILE A 203 2.18 -4.17 8.71
C ILE A 203 2.41 -3.09 7.67
N GLU A 204 2.99 -3.43 6.52
CA GLU A 204 3.22 -2.48 5.43
C GLU A 204 2.50 -2.94 4.16
N LEU A 205 1.90 -2.01 3.44
CA LEU A 205 1.53 -2.19 2.04
C LEU A 205 2.48 -1.37 1.17
N GLU A 206 3.30 -2.05 0.37
CA GLU A 206 4.12 -1.46 -0.69
C GLU A 206 3.46 -1.72 -2.03
N VAL A 207 3.23 -0.68 -2.83
CA VAL A 207 2.78 -0.80 -4.21
C VAL A 207 3.92 -0.46 -5.15
N LYS A 208 4.24 -1.38 -6.05
CA LYS A 208 5.27 -1.23 -7.09
C LYS A 208 4.59 -0.98 -8.43
N LEU A 209 4.97 0.10 -9.08
CA LEU A 209 4.40 0.53 -10.36
C LEU A 209 5.49 0.47 -11.43
N THR A 210 5.21 -0.22 -12.54
CA THR A 210 6.13 -0.39 -13.68
C THR A 210 5.35 -0.66 -14.97
N GLY A 211 5.98 -1.18 -16.01
CA GLY A 211 5.36 -1.51 -17.29
C GLY A 211 5.46 -0.39 -18.32
N LEU A 212 4.51 -0.33 -19.23
CA LEU A 212 4.50 0.64 -20.32
C LEU A 212 3.55 1.80 -19.99
N MET A 213 4.08 3.02 -20.04
CA MET A 213 3.27 4.22 -19.91
C MET A 213 2.28 4.36 -21.07
N ASN A 214 1.14 4.98 -20.81
CA ASN A 214 0.25 5.39 -21.87
C ASN A 214 0.85 6.57 -22.63
N THR A 215 1.07 6.40 -23.93
CA THR A 215 1.64 7.39 -24.83
C THR A 215 0.64 7.85 -25.88
N ALA A 216 0.83 9.05 -26.38
CA ALA A 216 0.08 9.64 -27.48
C ALA A 216 1.02 10.18 -28.56
N GLY A 217 0.56 10.26 -29.81
CA GLY A 217 1.28 10.90 -30.88
C GLY A 217 1.01 12.41 -30.92
N TYR A 218 2.06 13.21 -31.07
CA TYR A 218 1.99 14.67 -31.17
C TYR A 218 2.79 15.19 -32.39
N ASN A 219 2.21 16.17 -33.08
CA ASN A 219 2.87 16.79 -34.22
C ASN A 219 3.67 18.06 -33.87
N ASP A 220 3.32 18.71 -32.75
CA ASP A 220 3.92 20.00 -32.36
C ASP A 220 4.41 19.96 -30.92
N VAL A 221 5.71 19.78 -30.76
CA VAL A 221 6.41 19.67 -29.47
C VAL A 221 6.31 20.96 -28.65
N SER A 222 6.07 22.11 -29.29
CA SER A 222 6.15 23.43 -28.63
C SER A 222 4.92 23.79 -27.81
N LYS A 223 3.84 23.00 -27.89
CA LYS A 223 2.54 23.32 -27.28
C LYS A 223 2.07 22.35 -26.20
N ASP A 224 2.86 21.31 -25.93
CA ASP A 224 2.44 20.29 -24.98
C ASP A 224 3.11 20.51 -23.62
N ASN A 225 2.28 20.90 -22.64
CA ASN A 225 2.66 21.02 -21.22
C ASN A 225 2.05 19.88 -20.37
N TYR A 226 1.34 18.93 -21.02
CA TYR A 226 0.56 17.90 -20.32
C TYR A 226 1.21 16.52 -20.35
N GLY A 227 2.48 16.47 -20.74
CA GLY A 227 3.27 15.25 -20.80
C GLY A 227 4.73 15.51 -21.10
N THR A 228 5.50 14.44 -21.19
CA THR A 228 6.92 14.46 -21.54
C THR A 228 7.13 13.81 -22.89
N HIS A 229 7.84 14.49 -23.78
CA HIS A 229 8.27 13.93 -25.07
C HIS A 229 9.34 12.88 -24.83
N VAL A 230 8.99 11.61 -25.00
CA VAL A 230 9.86 10.44 -24.73
C VAL A 230 10.52 9.87 -25.97
N ALA A 231 9.99 10.21 -27.16
CA ALA A 231 10.59 9.95 -28.47
C ALA A 231 10.07 11.00 -29.48
N PRO A 232 10.68 11.15 -30.67
CA PRO A 232 10.17 12.02 -31.69
C PRO A 232 8.69 11.73 -32.01
N GLY A 233 7.82 12.73 -31.86
CA GLY A 233 6.38 12.60 -32.08
C GLY A 233 5.63 11.76 -31.03
N VAL A 234 6.26 11.35 -29.95
CA VAL A 234 5.64 10.53 -28.88
C VAL A 234 5.69 11.27 -27.55
N VAL A 235 4.53 11.42 -26.92
CA VAL A 235 4.35 12.03 -25.60
C VAL A 235 3.80 11.01 -24.62
N ALA A 236 4.42 10.91 -23.46
CA ALA A 236 3.88 10.22 -22.29
C ALA A 236 3.12 11.24 -21.42
N GLN A 237 1.85 10.96 -21.12
CA GLN A 237 0.95 11.93 -20.50
C GLN A 237 1.13 11.97 -18.98
N ASN A 238 1.03 13.18 -18.39
CA ASN A 238 0.97 13.37 -16.93
C ASN A 238 -0.27 12.69 -16.35
N HIS A 239 -0.10 11.94 -15.27
CA HIS A 239 -1.21 11.25 -14.60
C HIS A 239 -0.89 10.99 -13.12
N LEU A 240 -1.91 10.53 -12.41
CA LEU A 240 -1.82 10.18 -10.99
C LEU A 240 -2.24 8.74 -10.82
N HIS A 241 -1.66 8.08 -9.84
CA HIS A 241 -2.16 6.81 -9.32
C HIS A 241 -2.63 7.06 -7.88
N LEU A 242 -3.92 6.92 -7.64
CA LEU A 242 -4.55 7.12 -6.34
C LEU A 242 -5.20 5.80 -5.91
N PHE A 243 -4.70 5.22 -4.85
CA PHE A 243 -5.17 3.99 -4.24
C PHE A 243 -5.98 4.28 -2.99
N CYS A 244 -6.95 3.43 -2.68
CA CYS A 244 -7.66 3.46 -1.41
C CYS A 244 -7.59 2.08 -0.74
N ALA A 245 -6.86 2.00 0.37
CA ALA A 245 -6.89 0.83 1.23
C ALA A 245 -8.12 0.85 2.13
N ARG A 246 -8.81 -0.29 2.26
CA ARG A 246 -9.83 -0.56 3.24
C ARG A 246 -9.24 -1.39 4.36
N LEU A 247 -9.20 -0.85 5.56
CA LEU A 247 -8.66 -1.47 6.75
C LEU A 247 -9.80 -1.62 7.78
N ASP A 248 -10.32 -2.82 7.89
CA ASP A 248 -11.35 -3.20 8.86
C ASP A 248 -10.64 -3.50 10.18
N THR A 249 -10.70 -2.57 11.12
CA THR A 249 -9.81 -2.56 12.27
C THR A 249 -10.34 -3.39 13.41
N ALA A 250 -9.43 -4.09 14.10
CA ALA A 250 -9.73 -4.82 15.34
C ALA A 250 -8.55 -4.73 16.29
N ILE A 251 -7.98 -3.54 16.48
CA ILE A 251 -6.80 -3.33 17.31
C ILE A 251 -7.09 -3.80 18.75
N ASP A 252 -6.52 -4.95 19.12
CA ASP A 252 -6.74 -5.65 20.40
C ASP A 252 -8.23 -5.96 20.67
N GLY A 253 -9.02 -6.08 19.61
CA GLY A 253 -10.48 -6.31 19.59
C GLY A 253 -11.26 -5.19 18.92
N VAL A 254 -12.55 -5.42 18.69
CA VAL A 254 -13.48 -4.42 18.16
C VAL A 254 -13.73 -3.30 19.18
N GLY A 255 -14.26 -2.17 18.73
CA GLY A 255 -14.45 -0.98 19.57
C GLY A 255 -13.20 -0.11 19.57
N ASN A 256 -12.86 0.41 18.39
CA ASN A 256 -11.70 1.26 18.20
C ASN A 256 -12.08 2.73 18.05
N ASN A 257 -11.11 3.61 18.28
CA ASN A 257 -11.17 5.04 18.01
C ASN A 257 -10.18 5.41 16.94
N LEU A 258 -10.50 6.40 16.13
CA LEU A 258 -9.52 7.11 15.31
C LEU A 258 -9.06 8.37 16.06
N VAL A 259 -7.76 8.51 16.28
CA VAL A 259 -7.13 9.62 16.98
C VAL A 259 -6.22 10.38 16.01
N GLU A 260 -6.41 11.68 15.88
CA GLU A 260 -5.49 12.57 15.18
C GLU A 260 -4.43 13.09 16.14
N VAL A 261 -3.18 13.10 15.72
CA VAL A 261 -2.04 13.61 16.49
C VAL A 261 -1.38 14.72 15.68
N ASN A 262 -1.17 15.87 16.33
CA ASN A 262 -0.42 17.00 15.79
C ASN A 262 0.74 17.33 16.72
N VAL A 263 1.89 17.66 16.17
CA VAL A 263 3.02 18.19 16.93
C VAL A 263 2.85 19.71 17.00
N ILE A 264 2.85 20.24 18.23
CA ILE A 264 2.65 21.65 18.52
C ILE A 264 3.93 22.20 19.15
N GLN A 265 4.43 23.30 18.59
CA GLN A 265 5.52 24.06 19.20
C GLN A 265 4.95 24.94 20.31
N ASP A 266 5.55 24.86 21.50
CA ASP A 266 5.12 25.70 22.62
C ASP A 266 5.62 27.14 22.44
N GLU A 267 4.77 28.08 22.86
CA GLU A 267 5.17 29.49 22.88
C GLU A 267 6.36 29.72 23.79
N ARG A 268 7.22 30.66 23.41
CA ARG A 268 8.35 31.07 24.22
C ARG A 268 7.85 31.90 25.41
N GLY A 269 8.27 31.50 26.61
CA GLY A 269 7.86 32.13 27.84
C GLY A 269 8.57 31.56 29.08
N GLU A 270 8.01 31.77 30.27
CA GLU A 270 8.60 31.27 31.52
C GLU A 270 8.74 29.73 31.53
N GLY A 271 7.75 29.00 31.00
CA GLY A 271 7.78 27.54 30.85
C GLY A 271 8.67 27.02 29.69
N ASN A 272 9.06 27.89 28.77
CA ASN A 272 9.88 27.57 27.60
C ASN A 272 10.84 28.71 27.27
N PRO A 273 11.79 29.03 28.16
CA PRO A 273 12.65 30.20 28.02
C PRO A 273 13.63 30.09 26.84
N TRP A 274 13.98 28.88 26.42
CA TRP A 274 14.85 28.63 25.26
C TRP A 274 14.11 28.49 23.94
N GLY A 275 12.75 28.34 23.98
CA GLY A 275 11.92 28.25 22.78
C GLY A 275 12.15 26.97 21.96
N ASN A 276 12.50 25.85 22.63
CA ASN A 276 12.76 24.55 21.99
C ASN A 276 11.77 23.46 22.38
N ALA A 277 10.75 23.80 23.19
CA ALA A 277 9.74 22.82 23.60
C ALA A 277 8.67 22.61 22.51
N PHE A 278 8.28 21.37 22.35
CA PHE A 278 7.15 20.93 21.53
C PHE A 278 6.52 19.69 22.16
N HIS A 279 5.24 19.47 21.90
CA HIS A 279 4.50 18.31 22.38
C HIS A 279 3.56 17.75 21.32
N ALA A 280 3.06 16.54 21.55
CA ALA A 280 2.04 15.90 20.72
C ALA A 280 0.65 16.18 21.33
N ASP A 281 -0.18 16.93 20.60
CA ASP A 281 -1.61 17.10 20.91
C ASP A 281 -2.42 15.99 20.22
N GLN A 282 -3.38 15.40 20.97
CA GLN A 282 -4.14 14.25 20.50
C GLN A 282 -5.64 14.51 20.63
N ALA A 283 -6.39 14.25 19.56
CA ALA A 283 -7.82 14.42 19.50
C ALA A 283 -8.53 13.17 18.95
N VAL A 284 -9.53 12.67 19.68
CA VAL A 284 -10.42 11.62 19.17
C VAL A 284 -11.35 12.20 18.12
N LEU A 285 -11.37 11.60 16.94
CA LEU A 285 -12.32 11.94 15.87
C LEU A 285 -13.59 11.12 16.09
N ARG A 286 -14.70 11.78 16.46
CA ARG A 286 -15.89 11.11 16.97
C ARG A 286 -16.97 10.83 15.94
N SER A 287 -16.87 11.44 14.76
CA SER A 287 -17.86 11.24 13.68
C SER A 287 -17.21 11.10 12.32
N GLU A 288 -17.95 10.57 11.37
CA GLU A 288 -17.50 10.39 10.01
C GLU A 288 -17.02 11.70 9.36
N LYS A 289 -17.74 12.80 9.58
CA LYS A 289 -17.33 14.11 9.05
C LYS A 289 -16.06 14.63 9.74
N ALA A 290 -15.93 14.36 11.03
CA ALA A 290 -14.72 14.68 11.76
C ALA A 290 -13.51 13.90 11.26
N ALA A 291 -13.69 12.70 10.72
CA ALA A 291 -12.63 11.84 10.18
C ALA A 291 -12.21 12.15 8.74
N ARG A 292 -12.81 13.13 8.09
CA ARG A 292 -12.40 13.61 6.77
C ARG A 292 -11.13 14.44 6.90
N ARG A 293 -9.95 13.80 6.85
CA ARG A 293 -8.67 14.44 7.19
C ARG A 293 -7.62 14.30 6.10
N ASN A 294 -6.76 15.32 6.09
CA ASN A 294 -5.55 15.35 5.28
C ASN A 294 -4.33 15.54 6.18
N ARG A 295 -3.18 15.04 5.78
CA ARG A 295 -1.90 15.30 6.44
C ARG A 295 -1.62 16.82 6.45
N ASN A 296 -0.98 17.26 7.51
CA ASN A 296 -0.42 18.59 7.62
C ASN A 296 1.07 18.46 7.94
N ALA A 297 1.92 18.89 7.02
CA ALA A 297 3.36 18.82 7.20
C ALA A 297 3.87 19.81 8.26
N GLU A 298 3.16 20.93 8.48
CA GLU A 298 3.55 21.93 9.48
C GLU A 298 3.41 21.42 10.91
N THR A 299 2.51 20.46 11.13
CA THR A 299 2.26 19.86 12.45
C THR A 299 2.65 18.39 12.50
N GLU A 300 3.37 17.87 11.50
CA GLU A 300 3.70 16.44 11.38
C GLU A 300 2.51 15.52 11.68
N ARG A 301 1.30 15.96 11.27
CA ARG A 301 0.04 15.27 11.54
C ARG A 301 0.08 13.81 11.10
N TYR A 302 -0.35 12.92 12.02
CA TYR A 302 -0.59 11.52 11.75
C TYR A 302 -1.81 11.01 12.53
N TRP A 303 -2.17 9.76 12.32
CA TRP A 303 -3.34 9.15 12.96
C TRP A 303 -2.99 7.84 13.64
N LYS A 304 -3.73 7.54 14.71
CA LYS A 304 -3.66 6.26 15.42
C LYS A 304 -5.04 5.62 15.44
N ILE A 305 -5.07 4.30 15.34
CA ILE A 305 -6.22 3.49 15.71
C ILE A 305 -5.97 3.00 17.13
N THR A 306 -6.82 3.37 18.08
CA THR A 306 -6.65 3.04 19.50
C THR A 306 -7.80 2.18 19.99
N ASN A 307 -7.53 1.26 20.93
CA ASN A 307 -8.60 0.56 21.63
C ASN A 307 -8.78 1.14 23.04
N PRO A 308 -9.85 1.91 23.30
CA PRO A 308 -10.08 2.51 24.60
C PRO A 308 -10.43 1.51 25.71
N ASN A 309 -10.80 0.27 25.32
CA ASN A 309 -11.19 -0.80 26.23
C ASN A 309 -10.00 -1.68 26.67
N ARG A 310 -8.79 -1.41 26.14
CA ARG A 310 -7.57 -2.15 26.43
C ARG A 310 -6.45 -1.17 26.79
N GLN A 311 -5.73 -1.48 27.85
CA GLN A 311 -4.63 -0.68 28.35
C GLN A 311 -3.32 -1.44 28.29
N ASN A 312 -2.25 -0.75 27.94
CA ASN A 312 -0.89 -1.22 28.08
C ASN A 312 -0.40 -1.05 29.55
N ARG A 313 0.80 -1.53 29.86
CA ARG A 313 1.38 -1.46 31.22
C ARG A 313 1.49 -0.05 31.81
N MET A 314 1.45 1.00 30.96
CA MET A 314 1.53 2.41 31.40
C MET A 314 0.14 3.03 31.57
N GLY A 315 -0.94 2.27 31.39
CA GLY A 315 -2.32 2.73 31.53
C GLY A 315 -2.88 3.47 30.31
N GLY A 316 -2.10 3.60 29.25
CA GLY A 316 -2.57 4.15 27.97
C GLY A 316 -3.31 3.12 27.12
N PRO A 317 -4.18 3.55 26.18
CA PRO A 317 -4.85 2.62 25.27
C PRO A 317 -3.86 1.90 24.37
N THR A 318 -4.14 0.64 24.03
CA THR A 318 -3.37 -0.05 23.01
C THR A 318 -3.64 0.55 21.64
N ALA A 319 -2.62 0.71 20.79
CA ALA A 319 -2.75 1.45 19.55
C ALA A 319 -1.82 0.97 18.44
N TYR A 320 -2.22 1.29 17.20
CA TYR A 320 -1.39 1.25 16.00
C TYR A 320 -1.40 2.62 15.32
N LYS A 321 -0.22 3.09 14.92
CA LYS A 321 0.00 4.36 14.22
C LYS A 321 0.02 4.13 12.71
N LEU A 322 -0.70 4.95 11.95
CA LEU A 322 -0.60 5.00 10.49
C LEU A 322 0.59 5.86 10.08
N VAL A 323 1.54 5.26 9.39
CA VAL A 323 2.70 5.91 8.74
C VAL A 323 2.42 5.98 7.25
N ALA A 324 2.21 7.17 6.72
CA ALA A 324 1.76 7.40 5.35
C ALA A 324 2.68 8.38 4.60
N PRO A 325 3.84 7.91 4.09
CA PRO A 325 4.80 8.76 3.37
C PRO A 325 4.31 9.16 1.98
N SER A 326 3.51 8.31 1.34
CA SER A 326 3.08 8.47 -0.05
C SER A 326 1.71 9.13 -0.13
N MET A 327 1.68 10.46 -0.13
CA MET A 327 0.43 11.20 -0.18
C MET A 327 0.40 12.13 -1.38
N VAL A 328 -0.63 11.96 -2.18
CA VAL A 328 -0.88 12.74 -3.38
C VAL A 328 -2.27 13.35 -3.32
N ARG A 329 -2.42 14.57 -3.83
CA ARG A 329 -3.73 15.23 -3.95
C ARG A 329 -4.26 15.08 -5.38
N PRO A 330 -5.57 14.91 -5.57
CA PRO A 330 -6.15 15.01 -6.88
C PRO A 330 -6.02 16.46 -7.42
N PHE A 331 -5.69 16.61 -8.71
CA PHE A 331 -5.51 17.91 -9.36
C PHE A 331 -6.65 18.27 -10.34
N HIS A 332 -7.77 17.59 -10.26
CA HIS A 332 -8.98 17.93 -11.01
C HIS A 332 -9.94 18.81 -10.16
N HIS A 333 -10.74 19.62 -10.83
CA HIS A 333 -11.73 20.45 -10.15
C HIS A 333 -12.83 19.62 -9.47
N GLY A 334 -13.29 20.07 -8.30
CA GLY A 334 -14.23 19.32 -7.45
C GLY A 334 -15.65 19.15 -8.05
N ASP A 335 -16.00 19.91 -9.07
CA ASP A 335 -17.28 19.83 -9.78
C ASP A 335 -17.29 18.87 -10.97
N THR A 336 -16.11 18.30 -11.32
CA THR A 336 -15.98 17.36 -12.43
C THR A 336 -16.66 16.02 -12.12
N GLN A 337 -17.05 15.31 -13.18
CA GLN A 337 -17.60 13.96 -13.05
C GLN A 337 -16.60 13.00 -12.37
N LEU A 338 -15.33 13.15 -12.66
CA LEU A 338 -14.26 12.38 -12.03
C LEU A 338 -14.22 12.62 -10.51
N ALA A 339 -14.28 13.90 -10.07
CA ALA A 339 -14.29 14.25 -8.65
C ALA A 339 -15.50 13.70 -7.88
N LYS A 340 -16.64 13.54 -8.55
CA LYS A 340 -17.84 12.93 -7.97
C LYS A 340 -17.68 11.43 -7.82
N ARG A 341 -17.23 10.75 -8.88
CA ARG A 341 -17.02 9.29 -8.89
C ARG A 341 -15.87 8.86 -7.97
N ALA A 342 -14.78 9.64 -7.95
CA ALA A 342 -13.60 9.39 -7.11
C ALA A 342 -13.63 10.23 -5.82
N ALA A 343 -14.79 10.38 -5.19
CA ALA A 343 -14.95 11.21 -4.00
C ALA A 343 -14.02 10.81 -2.85
N PHE A 344 -13.63 9.54 -2.75
CA PHE A 344 -12.67 9.04 -1.76
C PHE A 344 -11.30 9.74 -1.82
N THR A 345 -10.92 10.32 -2.98
CA THR A 345 -9.65 11.02 -3.17
C THR A 345 -9.62 12.43 -2.56
N LYS A 346 -10.77 12.97 -2.11
CA LYS A 346 -10.86 14.30 -1.52
C LYS A 346 -10.10 14.40 -0.20
N HIS A 347 -10.08 13.32 0.56
CA HIS A 347 -9.36 13.22 1.82
C HIS A 347 -8.48 11.99 1.84
N GLN A 348 -7.36 12.09 2.54
CA GLN A 348 -6.41 11.00 2.69
C GLN A 348 -6.88 9.97 3.70
N ILE A 349 -7.70 10.40 4.65
CA ILE A 349 -8.34 9.54 5.65
C ILE A 349 -9.83 9.78 5.65
N TRP A 350 -10.56 8.67 5.70
CA TRP A 350 -11.96 8.59 6.05
C TRP A 350 -12.13 7.46 7.06
N ALA A 351 -13.13 7.55 7.90
CA ALA A 351 -13.51 6.45 8.78
C ALA A 351 -15.02 6.32 8.84
N THR A 352 -15.48 5.07 8.85
CA THR A 352 -16.90 4.71 8.97
C THR A 352 -17.08 3.64 10.03
N PRO A 353 -18.24 3.53 10.68
CA PRO A 353 -18.57 2.28 11.36
C PRO A 353 -18.69 1.17 10.32
N TYR A 354 -18.39 -0.07 10.73
CA TYR A 354 -18.53 -1.21 9.84
C TYR A 354 -19.98 -1.37 9.34
N THR A 355 -20.12 -1.55 8.04
CA THR A 355 -21.38 -1.88 7.38
C THR A 355 -21.10 -2.88 6.27
N ALA A 356 -21.85 -3.98 6.21
CA ALA A 356 -21.57 -5.08 5.29
C ALA A 356 -21.64 -4.67 3.80
N ASP A 357 -22.46 -3.67 3.46
CA ASP A 357 -22.65 -3.20 2.10
C ASP A 357 -21.67 -2.07 1.71
N GLU A 358 -21.00 -1.43 2.68
CA GLU A 358 -20.01 -0.38 2.45
C GLU A 358 -18.62 -0.99 2.23
N ARG A 359 -18.41 -1.58 1.05
CA ARG A 359 -17.18 -2.33 0.74
C ARG A 359 -16.17 -1.55 -0.10
N TYR A 360 -16.63 -0.66 -0.98
CA TYR A 360 -15.80 -0.05 -2.01
C TYR A 360 -15.95 1.48 -1.98
N PRO A 361 -14.86 2.23 -1.84
CA PRO A 361 -14.92 3.66 -1.55
C PRO A 361 -15.49 4.52 -2.69
N ALA A 362 -15.54 3.99 -3.92
CA ALA A 362 -16.21 4.61 -5.07
C ALA A 362 -17.60 4.02 -5.35
N GLY A 363 -18.13 3.19 -4.44
CA GLY A 363 -19.41 2.50 -4.59
C GLY A 363 -19.30 1.10 -5.22
N ALA A 364 -20.39 0.36 -5.15
CA ALA A 364 -20.45 -1.02 -5.62
C ALA A 364 -20.35 -1.12 -7.16
N TYR A 365 -20.94 -0.19 -7.89
CA TYR A 365 -21.03 -0.19 -9.36
C TYR A 365 -20.42 1.09 -9.92
N VAL A 366 -19.10 1.06 -10.14
CA VAL A 366 -18.31 2.25 -10.53
C VAL A 366 -18.46 2.56 -12.01
N ASN A 367 -18.56 1.54 -12.88
CA ASN A 367 -18.61 1.76 -14.33
C ASN A 367 -19.81 2.64 -14.71
N GLN A 368 -19.51 3.78 -15.35
CA GLN A 368 -20.49 4.81 -15.75
C GLN A 368 -21.37 5.37 -14.60
N SER A 369 -20.91 5.27 -13.36
CA SER A 369 -21.62 5.81 -12.20
C SER A 369 -21.66 7.36 -12.24
N THR A 370 -22.64 7.93 -11.57
CA THR A 370 -22.79 9.39 -11.38
C THR A 370 -22.03 9.89 -10.16
N GLY A 371 -21.49 8.97 -9.31
CA GLY A 371 -20.80 9.29 -8.08
C GLY A 371 -21.73 9.51 -6.88
N GLU A 372 -22.89 8.86 -6.87
CA GLU A 372 -23.88 8.96 -5.79
C GLU A 372 -23.70 7.92 -4.68
N ASP A 373 -22.74 7.01 -4.85
CA ASP A 373 -22.38 5.97 -3.88
C ASP A 373 -20.91 6.11 -3.48
N GLY A 374 -20.52 5.38 -2.45
CA GLY A 374 -19.14 5.37 -1.92
C GLY A 374 -18.95 6.22 -0.66
N VAL A 375 -17.71 6.24 -0.17
CA VAL A 375 -17.37 6.82 1.14
C VAL A 375 -17.74 8.32 1.26
N GLY A 376 -17.69 9.06 0.16
CA GLY A 376 -18.10 10.46 0.12
C GLY A 376 -19.59 10.65 0.43
N ALA A 377 -20.44 9.75 -0.09
CA ALA A 377 -21.87 9.78 0.15
C ALA A 377 -22.24 9.20 1.52
N TRP A 378 -21.67 8.06 1.89
CA TRP A 378 -21.98 7.38 3.17
C TRP A 378 -21.69 8.26 4.37
N THR A 379 -20.55 8.94 4.36
CA THR A 379 -20.12 9.80 5.47
C THR A 379 -20.90 11.11 5.59
N GLU A 380 -21.87 11.41 4.69
CA GLU A 380 -22.82 12.51 4.90
C GLU A 380 -23.79 12.23 6.06
N ALA A 381 -24.02 10.96 6.39
CA ALA A 381 -24.82 10.55 7.54
C ALA A 381 -24.20 10.97 8.89
N ASP A 382 -22.90 11.26 8.91
CA ASP A 382 -22.13 11.71 10.08
C ASP A 382 -22.31 10.81 11.32
N ARG A 383 -22.26 9.50 11.10
CA ARG A 383 -22.43 8.47 12.14
C ARG A 383 -21.31 8.54 13.17
N ASN A 384 -21.61 8.07 14.39
CA ASN A 384 -20.60 7.93 15.44
C ASN A 384 -19.55 6.88 15.08
N ILE A 385 -18.27 7.22 15.27
CA ILE A 385 -17.10 6.34 15.09
C ILE A 385 -16.25 6.24 16.37
N GLU A 386 -16.73 6.75 17.49
CA GLU A 386 -16.05 6.61 18.78
C GLU A 386 -16.40 5.24 19.40
N ASN A 387 -15.38 4.48 19.76
CA ASN A 387 -15.50 3.13 20.32
C ASN A 387 -16.41 2.23 19.47
N ALA A 388 -16.18 2.25 18.17
CA ALA A 388 -16.99 1.57 17.17
C ALA A 388 -16.23 0.40 16.52
N ASP A 389 -16.97 -0.49 15.90
CA ASP A 389 -16.43 -1.39 14.89
C ASP A 389 -16.05 -0.54 13.68
N LEU A 390 -14.74 -0.25 13.53
CA LEU A 390 -14.23 0.85 12.75
C LEU A 390 -13.57 0.39 11.47
N VAL A 391 -13.99 0.95 10.33
CA VAL A 391 -13.31 0.80 9.05
C VAL A 391 -12.56 2.09 8.72
N LEU A 392 -11.23 1.99 8.58
CA LEU A 392 -10.38 3.06 8.10
C LEU A 392 -10.19 2.95 6.59
N TRP A 393 -10.46 4.03 5.88
CA TRP A 393 -10.21 4.19 4.45
C TRP A 393 -9.01 5.12 4.27
N HIS A 394 -7.91 4.59 3.72
CA HIS A 394 -6.71 5.39 3.52
C HIS A 394 -6.41 5.56 2.04
N THR A 395 -6.48 6.82 1.58
CA THR A 395 -6.10 7.20 0.20
C THR A 395 -4.64 7.62 0.16
N PHE A 396 -3.86 6.95 -0.65
CA PHE A 396 -2.44 7.20 -0.91
C PHE A 396 -2.14 7.08 -2.40
N GLY A 397 -0.94 7.40 -2.82
CA GLY A 397 -0.59 7.26 -4.23
C GLY A 397 0.66 8.02 -4.64
N ILE A 398 0.80 8.22 -5.94
CA ILE A 398 1.94 8.90 -6.53
C ILE A 398 1.53 9.76 -7.72
N MET A 399 2.14 10.95 -7.83
CA MET A 399 2.12 11.76 -9.04
C MET A 399 3.14 11.20 -10.03
N HIS A 400 2.71 10.89 -11.23
CA HIS A 400 3.60 10.49 -12.30
C HIS A 400 3.67 11.59 -13.38
N LEU A 401 4.74 12.37 -13.31
CA LEU A 401 5.21 13.22 -14.37
C LEU A 401 6.28 12.42 -15.12
N PRO A 402 6.00 11.90 -16.33
CA PRO A 402 6.90 10.97 -17.02
C PRO A 402 8.28 11.55 -17.28
N ARG A 403 9.31 10.68 -17.23
CA ARG A 403 10.70 11.01 -17.56
C ARG A 403 11.13 10.29 -18.84
N LEU A 404 12.25 10.70 -19.43
CA LEU A 404 12.83 9.98 -20.57
C LEU A 404 13.19 8.52 -20.22
N GLU A 405 13.63 8.30 -18.98
CA GLU A 405 14.02 7.00 -18.44
C GLU A 405 12.83 6.04 -18.26
N ASP A 406 11.61 6.56 -18.24
CA ASP A 406 10.40 5.75 -18.14
C ASP A 406 9.98 5.12 -19.48
N PHE A 407 10.71 5.41 -20.57
CA PHE A 407 10.42 4.88 -21.90
C PHE A 407 11.63 4.10 -22.49
N PRO A 408 11.43 2.95 -23.15
CA PRO A 408 10.14 2.31 -23.52
C PRO A 408 9.45 1.53 -22.40
N ILE A 409 10.11 1.27 -21.28
CA ILE A 409 9.57 0.58 -20.12
C ILE A 409 10.01 1.31 -18.83
N GLN A 410 9.08 1.51 -17.94
CA GLN A 410 9.30 2.24 -16.70
C GLN A 410 10.03 1.40 -15.65
N PRO A 411 11.17 1.87 -15.10
CA PRO A 411 11.74 1.31 -13.88
C PRO A 411 10.73 1.43 -12.72
N VAL A 412 10.76 0.47 -11.79
CA VAL A 412 9.83 0.45 -10.66
C VAL A 412 9.90 1.74 -9.85
N VAL A 413 8.74 2.37 -9.66
CA VAL A 413 8.51 3.38 -8.63
C VAL A 413 7.61 2.80 -7.54
N LYS A 414 7.71 3.33 -6.31
CA LYS A 414 7.04 2.77 -5.14
C LYS A 414 6.22 3.81 -4.42
N CYS A 415 5.08 3.38 -3.89
CA CYS A 415 4.29 4.11 -2.91
C CYS A 415 3.68 3.14 -1.90
N GLY A 416 3.12 3.63 -0.80
CA GLY A 416 2.53 2.75 0.21
C GLY A 416 2.35 3.44 1.55
N PHE A 417 2.05 2.62 2.56
CA PHE A 417 1.90 3.04 3.94
C PHE A 417 2.24 1.87 4.89
N ALA A 418 2.40 2.18 6.18
CA ALA A 418 2.55 1.16 7.21
C ALA A 418 1.65 1.43 8.42
N LEU A 419 1.28 0.36 9.11
CA LEU A 419 0.70 0.39 10.45
C LEU A 419 1.79 -0.10 11.42
N MET A 420 2.17 0.73 12.38
CA MET A 420 3.20 0.42 13.38
C MET A 420 2.61 0.39 14.78
N ALA A 421 3.02 -0.55 15.60
CA ALA A 421 2.63 -0.60 16.99
C ALA A 421 3.00 0.71 17.72
N ASP A 422 2.07 1.27 18.50
CA ASP A 422 2.25 2.49 19.27
C ASP A 422 1.61 2.31 20.66
N GLY A 423 2.34 1.67 21.56
CA GLY A 423 1.82 1.23 22.84
C GLY A 423 0.90 0.01 22.77
N PHE A 424 0.94 -0.74 21.67
CA PHE A 424 0.25 -2.03 21.55
C PHE A 424 0.97 -3.08 22.39
N PHE A 425 2.27 -3.19 22.32
CA PHE A 425 3.09 -4.05 23.15
C PHE A 425 3.55 -3.33 24.42
N ASP A 426 3.81 -4.09 25.49
CA ASP A 426 4.33 -3.55 26.75
C ASP A 426 5.83 -3.27 26.70
N GLU A 427 6.55 -3.85 25.75
CA GLU A 427 7.97 -3.63 25.46
C GLU A 427 8.27 -4.03 24.00
N ASN A 428 9.53 -3.92 23.59
CA ASN A 428 9.94 -4.34 22.26
C ASN A 428 9.62 -5.84 22.03
N PRO A 429 8.72 -6.20 21.10
CA PRO A 429 8.30 -7.59 20.89
C PRO A 429 9.39 -8.48 20.29
N THR A 430 10.52 -7.88 19.87
CA THR A 430 11.63 -8.59 19.21
C THR A 430 12.82 -8.88 20.14
N LEU A 431 12.64 -8.72 21.46
CA LEU A 431 13.68 -9.07 22.44
C LEU A 431 13.95 -10.56 22.53
N ASP A 432 13.03 -11.40 22.07
CA ASP A 432 13.14 -12.85 22.00
C ASP A 432 13.91 -13.36 20.76
N MET A 433 14.28 -12.46 19.85
CA MET A 433 15.03 -12.83 18.66
C MET A 433 16.45 -13.29 19.01
N PRO A 434 16.94 -14.40 18.43
CA PRO A 434 18.28 -14.89 18.69
C PRO A 434 19.33 -13.87 18.26
N PRO A 435 20.52 -13.87 18.87
CA PRO A 435 21.65 -13.09 18.39
C PRO A 435 21.93 -13.36 16.93
N SER A 436 22.25 -12.29 16.17
CA SER A 436 22.74 -12.46 14.80
C SER A 436 24.07 -13.21 14.84
N THR A 437 24.09 -14.43 14.39
CA THR A 437 25.34 -15.15 14.12
C THR A 437 25.87 -14.70 12.79
N ASP A 438 27.19 -14.54 12.67
CA ASP A 438 27.85 -14.52 11.37
C ASP A 438 27.46 -15.84 10.70
N GLY A 439 26.46 -15.79 9.83
CA GLY A 439 26.10 -16.93 9.02
C GLY A 439 27.37 -17.29 8.29
N GLY A 440 28.03 -18.33 8.76
CA GLY A 440 29.32 -18.70 8.23
C GLY A 440 29.21 -18.72 6.72
N SER A 441 29.99 -17.88 6.09
CA SER A 441 30.26 -18.00 4.66
C SER A 441 30.75 -19.44 4.47
N ALA A 442 29.82 -20.32 4.06
CA ALA A 442 30.18 -21.64 3.57
C ALA A 442 30.79 -21.48 2.19
#